data_22f4836e9e5d7465fcac5ee27e017733
#
_entry.id   22f4836e9e5d7465fcac5ee27e017733
#
_cell.length_a   1.000
_cell.length_b   1.000
_cell.length_c   1.000
_cell.angle_alpha   90.00
_cell.angle_beta   90.00
_cell.angle_gamma   90.00
#
_symmetry.space_group_name_H-M   'P 1'
#
loop_
_entity.id
_entity.type
_entity.pdbx_description
1 polymer ?
#
loop_
_entity_poly.entity_id
_entity_poly.type
_entity_poly.pdbx_seq_one_letter_code
_entity_poly.pdbx_strand_id
1 'polypeptide(L)'
;GLMDAHVHLDMEYVPKAERNMKLEPEYHAIFATANALKTLNAGFTTVRNVGDGGMQTISLRNAINKGIVPGPRILTSGKTIATTGGHGDPTNELPTDLYEPPSPEEGVVDSFEDIKKAVRQRYKDGANGIKITATGGVLSVAKSGENPQFTNSELEALISIAKDYGLWVAAHAHGKQGMLRA
;
A
#
# COMPACT_ATOMS: atom_id res chain seq x y z
N GLY A 1 -6.40 -22.86 8.07
CA GLY A 1 -6.82 -21.68 8.79
C GLY A 1 -7.60 -20.71 7.92
N LEU A 2 -8.07 -19.63 8.51
CA LEU A 2 -8.76 -18.57 7.78
C LEU A 2 -7.77 -17.78 6.92
N MET A 3 -8.28 -17.13 5.88
CA MET A 3 -7.52 -16.22 5.02
C MET A 3 -8.21 -14.85 4.97
N ASP A 4 -7.41 -13.77 5.06
CA ASP A 4 -7.89 -12.41 4.84
C ASP A 4 -7.11 -11.79 3.68
N ALA A 5 -7.84 -11.35 2.67
CA ALA A 5 -7.27 -10.80 1.45
C ALA A 5 -7.02 -9.28 1.50
N HIS A 6 -7.35 -8.60 2.61
CA HIS A 6 -7.17 -7.16 2.74
C HIS A 6 -6.88 -6.76 4.20
N VAL A 7 -5.61 -6.73 4.56
CA VAL A 7 -5.15 -6.25 5.87
C VAL A 7 -4.12 -5.14 5.73
N HIS A 8 -3.93 -4.38 6.82
CA HIS A 8 -2.87 -3.41 7.03
C HIS A 8 -2.26 -3.69 8.40
N LEU A 9 -1.21 -4.49 8.45
CA LEU A 9 -0.60 -4.95 9.71
C LEU A 9 0.21 -3.86 10.42
N ASP A 10 0.75 -2.91 9.66
CA ASP A 10 1.63 -1.85 10.14
C ASP A 10 0.88 -0.62 10.68
N MET A 11 -0.44 -0.61 10.60
CA MET A 11 -1.25 0.53 11.04
C MET A 11 -2.45 0.09 11.88
N GLU A 12 -2.94 1.02 12.70
CA GLU A 12 -4.19 0.92 13.42
C GLU A 12 -4.99 2.19 13.17
N TYR A 13 -6.29 2.06 12.96
CA TYR A 13 -7.16 3.22 12.87
C TYR A 13 -7.23 3.90 14.24
N VAL A 14 -6.58 5.05 14.36
CA VAL A 14 -6.68 5.93 15.52
C VAL A 14 -7.29 7.26 15.08
N PRO A 15 -8.29 7.80 15.82
CA PRO A 15 -8.97 9.04 15.46
C PRO A 15 -8.08 10.29 15.41
N LYS A 16 -6.80 10.17 15.71
CA LYS A 16 -5.80 11.26 15.66
C LYS A 16 -4.62 10.79 14.80
N ALA A 17 -4.83 10.77 13.47
CA ALA A 17 -3.83 10.41 12.46
C ALA A 17 -2.50 11.18 12.61
N GLU A 18 -2.54 12.43 13.12
CA GLU A 18 -1.37 13.27 13.41
C GLU A 18 -0.32 12.59 14.29
N ARG A 19 -0.73 11.62 15.14
CA ARG A 19 0.21 10.88 16.00
C ARG A 19 1.04 9.85 15.23
N ASN A 20 0.46 9.21 14.21
CA ASN A 20 1.12 8.19 13.42
C ASN A 20 2.19 8.78 12.48
N MET A 21 2.02 10.02 12.05
CA MET A 21 2.98 10.73 11.20
C MET A 21 4.29 11.09 11.91
N LYS A 22 4.36 10.92 13.23
CA LYS A 22 5.54 11.25 14.06
C LYS A 22 6.31 10.01 14.50
N LEU A 23 5.89 8.82 14.06
CA LEU A 23 6.51 7.57 14.48
C LEU A 23 7.49 7.09 13.40
N GLU A 24 8.65 6.64 13.83
CA GLU A 24 9.68 6.11 12.95
C GLU A 24 9.24 4.79 12.28
N PRO A 25 9.74 4.48 11.08
CA PRO A 25 9.40 3.25 10.36
C PRO A 25 9.63 1.97 11.18
N GLU A 26 10.64 1.97 12.06
CA GLU A 26 10.96 0.87 12.95
C GLU A 26 9.85 0.58 13.95
N TYR A 27 9.19 1.63 14.46
CA TYR A 27 8.04 1.48 15.34
C TYR A 27 6.91 0.73 14.63
N HIS A 28 6.60 1.12 13.38
CA HIS A 28 5.58 0.47 12.57
C HIS A 28 5.91 -1.00 12.28
N ALA A 29 7.18 -1.35 12.10
CA ALA A 29 7.60 -2.74 11.92
C ALA A 29 7.39 -3.58 13.18
N ILE A 30 7.71 -3.03 14.36
CA ILE A 30 7.47 -3.69 15.67
C ILE A 30 5.96 -3.84 15.90
N PHE A 31 5.18 -2.80 15.62
CA PHE A 31 3.73 -2.81 15.74
C PHE A 31 3.09 -3.85 14.81
N ALA A 32 3.55 -3.94 13.57
CA ALA A 32 3.12 -4.94 12.60
C ALA A 32 3.38 -6.38 13.10
N THR A 33 4.48 -6.60 13.81
CA THR A 33 4.80 -7.91 14.41
C THR A 33 3.77 -8.31 15.47
N ALA A 34 3.37 -7.37 16.34
CA ALA A 34 2.33 -7.61 17.34
C ALA A 34 0.96 -7.89 16.69
N ASN A 35 0.61 -7.15 15.64
CA ASN A 35 -0.63 -7.36 14.90
C ASN A 35 -0.65 -8.69 14.13
N ALA A 36 0.47 -9.09 13.55
CA ALA A 36 0.61 -10.40 12.90
C ALA A 36 0.35 -11.55 13.88
N LEU A 37 0.88 -11.45 15.11
CA LEU A 37 0.61 -12.46 16.15
C LEU A 37 -0.86 -12.47 16.57
N LYS A 38 -1.49 -11.31 16.77
CA LYS A 38 -2.94 -11.22 17.06
C LYS A 38 -3.77 -11.85 15.94
N THR A 39 -3.42 -11.56 14.70
CA THR A 39 -4.08 -12.08 13.49
C THR A 39 -3.98 -13.60 13.42
N LEU A 40 -2.78 -14.16 13.66
CA LEU A 40 -2.56 -15.60 13.71
C LEU A 40 -3.37 -16.27 14.83
N ASN A 41 -3.37 -15.69 16.03
CA ASN A 41 -4.12 -16.21 17.18
C ASN A 41 -5.64 -16.13 16.99
N ALA A 42 -6.13 -15.21 16.16
CA ALA A 42 -7.53 -15.15 15.73
C ALA A 42 -7.90 -16.22 14.67
N GLY A 43 -6.93 -17.04 14.24
CA GLY A 43 -7.16 -18.14 13.29
C GLY A 43 -6.85 -17.81 11.83
N PHE A 44 -6.38 -16.60 11.53
CA PHE A 44 -5.96 -16.23 10.17
C PHE A 44 -4.52 -16.66 9.93
N THR A 45 -4.35 -17.72 9.16
CA THR A 45 -3.02 -18.29 8.86
C THR A 45 -2.39 -17.79 7.57
N THR A 46 -3.16 -17.10 6.74
CA THR A 46 -2.67 -16.44 5.52
C THR A 46 -3.37 -15.08 5.37
N VAL A 47 -2.59 -14.04 5.08
CA VAL A 47 -3.13 -12.69 4.86
C VAL A 47 -2.47 -12.03 3.66
N ARG A 48 -3.21 -11.11 3.02
CA ARG A 48 -2.70 -10.22 2.00
C ARG A 48 -2.67 -8.79 2.53
N ASN A 49 -1.46 -8.27 2.80
CA ASN A 49 -1.25 -6.89 3.21
C ASN A 49 -1.20 -5.99 1.97
N VAL A 50 -2.16 -5.11 1.84
CA VAL A 50 -2.36 -4.29 0.64
C VAL A 50 -2.05 -2.82 0.91
N GLY A 51 -0.79 -2.53 1.02
CA GLY A 51 -0.22 -1.22 1.26
C GLY A 51 0.34 -1.06 2.66
N ASP A 52 1.51 -0.47 2.72
CA ASP A 52 2.18 -0.01 3.93
C ASP A 52 2.96 1.28 3.66
N GLY A 53 3.60 1.84 4.69
CA GLY A 53 4.39 3.05 4.58
C GLY A 53 5.78 2.85 3.96
N GLY A 54 6.22 1.60 3.75
CA GLY A 54 7.57 1.32 3.26
C GLY A 54 7.89 -0.16 3.19
N MET A 55 8.89 -0.61 3.97
CA MET A 55 9.39 -1.99 3.97
C MET A 55 8.89 -2.84 5.15
N GLN A 56 7.97 -2.32 5.96
CA GLN A 56 7.60 -2.90 7.25
C GLN A 56 7.05 -4.32 7.10
N THR A 57 6.04 -4.51 6.25
CA THR A 57 5.42 -5.83 6.06
C THR A 57 6.24 -6.77 5.19
N ILE A 58 7.09 -6.25 4.31
CA ILE A 58 8.08 -7.06 3.57
C ILE A 58 9.11 -7.64 4.54
N SER A 59 9.64 -6.81 5.44
CA SER A 59 10.59 -7.21 6.48
C SER A 59 9.96 -8.22 7.45
N LEU A 60 8.73 -7.96 7.89
CA LEU A 60 7.98 -8.86 8.76
C LEU A 60 7.74 -10.22 8.10
N ARG A 61 7.27 -10.26 6.85
CA ARG A 61 7.12 -11.50 6.07
C ARG A 61 8.41 -12.29 6.03
N ASN A 62 9.52 -11.61 5.75
CA ASN A 62 10.83 -12.27 5.67
C ASN A 62 11.28 -12.81 7.03
N ALA A 63 11.00 -12.10 8.12
CA ALA A 63 11.30 -12.55 9.48
C ALA A 63 10.43 -13.78 9.88
N ILE A 64 9.14 -13.78 9.54
CA ILE A 64 8.25 -14.93 9.76
C ILE A 64 8.72 -16.14 8.95
N ASN A 65 9.06 -15.95 7.67
CA ASN A 65 9.54 -17.04 6.80
C ASN A 65 10.86 -17.67 7.29
N LYS A 66 11.68 -16.89 8.01
CA LYS A 66 12.93 -17.37 8.64
C LYS A 66 12.72 -17.93 10.06
N GLY A 67 11.50 -17.92 10.58
CA GLY A 67 11.19 -18.37 11.93
C GLY A 67 11.71 -17.45 13.05
N ILE A 68 12.04 -16.20 12.74
CA ILE A 68 12.53 -15.23 13.74
C ILE A 68 11.38 -14.78 14.64
N VAL A 69 10.19 -14.58 14.07
CA VAL A 69 8.98 -14.21 14.80
C VAL A 69 7.79 -15.06 14.31
N PRO A 70 6.80 -15.36 15.18
CA PRO A 70 5.58 -16.04 14.76
C PRO A 70 4.65 -15.08 14.02
N GLY A 71 3.89 -15.61 13.05
CA GLY A 71 2.89 -14.86 12.30
C GLY A 71 2.26 -15.70 11.20
N PRO A 72 1.23 -15.16 10.50
CA PRO A 72 0.62 -15.81 9.37
C PRO A 72 1.56 -15.78 8.15
N ARG A 73 1.23 -16.56 7.13
CA ARG A 73 1.80 -16.36 5.80
C ARG A 73 1.35 -15.00 5.27
N ILE A 74 2.28 -14.13 4.90
CA ILE A 74 1.98 -12.79 4.41
C ILE A 74 2.31 -12.70 2.92
N LEU A 75 1.34 -12.25 2.11
CA LEU A 75 1.55 -11.71 0.77
C LEU A 75 1.46 -10.19 0.89
N THR A 76 2.47 -9.46 0.45
CA THR A 76 2.48 -8.00 0.63
C THR A 76 2.75 -7.25 -0.66
N SER A 77 2.12 -6.09 -0.82
CA SER A 77 2.39 -5.14 -1.90
C SER A 77 3.48 -4.12 -1.55
N GLY A 78 3.89 -4.06 -0.28
CA GLY A 78 4.70 -2.93 0.17
C GLY A 78 3.97 -1.60 -0.01
N LYS A 79 4.70 -0.55 -0.33
CA LYS A 79 4.20 0.82 -0.47
C LYS A 79 3.12 0.94 -1.56
N THR A 80 2.03 1.61 -1.26
CA THR A 80 0.94 1.91 -2.20
C THR A 80 1.42 2.80 -3.35
N ILE A 81 0.79 2.67 -4.52
CA ILE A 81 0.97 3.57 -5.66
C ILE A 81 -0.29 4.42 -5.82
N ALA A 82 -0.11 5.72 -5.91
CA ALA A 82 -1.15 6.74 -6.06
C ALA A 82 -0.73 7.79 -7.10
N THR A 83 -1.67 8.60 -7.54
CA THR A 83 -1.38 9.83 -8.31
C THR A 83 -1.10 10.99 -7.35
N THR A 84 -0.47 12.06 -7.84
CA THR A 84 -0.32 13.32 -7.09
C THR A 84 -1.70 13.81 -6.62
N GLY A 85 -1.80 14.14 -5.33
CA GLY A 85 -3.07 14.53 -4.69
C GLY A 85 -4.10 13.42 -4.56
N GLY A 86 -3.76 12.18 -4.91
CA GLY A 86 -4.61 11.00 -4.79
C GLY A 86 -4.75 10.51 -3.35
N HIS A 87 -5.63 9.54 -3.14
CA HIS A 87 -5.92 8.97 -1.81
C HIS A 87 -4.69 8.41 -1.09
N GLY A 88 -3.74 7.85 -1.83
CA GLY A 88 -2.52 7.28 -1.28
C GLY A 88 -1.31 8.21 -1.32
N ASP A 89 -1.47 9.47 -1.68
CA ASP A 89 -0.39 10.47 -1.62
C ASP A 89 -0.16 10.88 -0.16
N PRO A 90 1.02 10.58 0.41
CA PRO A 90 1.30 10.83 1.82
C PRO A 90 1.48 12.30 2.17
N THR A 91 1.57 13.19 1.17
CA THR A 91 1.82 14.62 1.38
C THR A 91 0.56 15.49 1.28
N ASN A 92 -0.60 14.88 1.09
CA ASN A 92 -1.88 15.61 1.09
C ASN A 92 -2.07 16.43 2.36
N GLU A 93 -2.40 17.72 2.21
CA GLU A 93 -2.59 18.71 3.29
C GLU A 93 -1.35 18.99 4.16
N LEU A 94 -0.18 18.50 3.77
CA LEU A 94 1.05 18.90 4.45
C LEU A 94 1.60 20.23 3.89
N PRO A 95 2.26 21.04 4.71
CA PRO A 95 2.91 22.26 4.26
C PRO A 95 3.98 21.98 3.18
N THR A 96 3.87 22.64 2.04
CA THR A 96 4.75 22.41 0.88
C THR A 96 6.21 22.84 1.08
N ASP A 97 6.47 23.66 2.08
CA ASP A 97 7.80 24.10 2.49
C ASP A 97 8.52 23.12 3.42
N LEU A 98 7.80 22.12 3.96
CA LEU A 98 8.36 21.12 4.85
C LEU A 98 8.54 19.73 4.21
N TYR A 99 7.91 19.49 3.07
CA TYR A 99 7.91 18.18 2.43
C TYR A 99 8.17 18.31 0.94
N GLU A 100 9.17 17.59 0.46
CA GLU A 100 9.41 17.43 -0.98
C GLU A 100 8.32 16.53 -1.58
N PRO A 101 7.91 16.78 -2.84
CA PRO A 101 6.99 15.90 -3.55
C PRO A 101 7.53 14.46 -3.59
N PRO A 102 6.72 13.46 -3.23
CA PRO A 102 7.16 12.07 -3.24
C PRO A 102 7.54 11.61 -4.65
N SER A 103 8.65 10.88 -4.77
CA SER A 103 9.10 10.30 -6.03
C SER A 103 8.26 9.08 -6.44
N PRO A 104 8.37 8.61 -7.69
CA PRO A 104 7.74 7.36 -8.12
C PRO A 104 8.17 6.15 -7.29
N GLU A 105 9.41 6.11 -6.80
CA GLU A 105 9.87 5.07 -5.88
C GLU A 105 9.14 5.11 -4.55
N GLU A 106 8.71 6.27 -4.12
CA GLU A 106 7.91 6.47 -2.93
C GLU A 106 6.42 6.21 -3.17
N GLY A 107 6.01 6.06 -4.43
CA GLY A 107 4.69 5.60 -4.81
C GLY A 107 3.77 6.67 -5.37
N VAL A 108 4.24 7.88 -5.70
CA VAL A 108 3.45 8.90 -6.38
C VAL A 108 3.82 8.96 -7.86
N VAL A 109 2.85 8.81 -8.75
CA VAL A 109 3.06 8.64 -10.18
C VAL A 109 2.06 9.45 -10.99
N ASP A 110 2.52 10.11 -12.07
CA ASP A 110 1.70 10.93 -12.95
C ASP A 110 2.00 10.68 -14.44
N SER A 111 2.88 9.72 -14.73
CA SER A 111 3.27 9.39 -16.09
C SER A 111 3.53 7.89 -16.27
N PHE A 112 3.61 7.43 -17.52
CA PHE A 112 4.01 6.06 -17.84
C PHE A 112 5.40 5.70 -17.28
N GLU A 113 6.36 6.62 -17.37
CA GLU A 113 7.71 6.39 -16.85
C GLU A 113 7.73 6.29 -15.33
N ASP A 114 6.92 7.09 -14.64
CA ASP A 114 6.75 7.00 -13.19
C ASP A 114 6.15 5.67 -12.76
N ILE A 115 5.08 5.25 -13.44
CA ILE A 115 4.43 3.95 -13.20
C ILE A 115 5.43 2.80 -13.37
N LYS A 116 6.19 2.83 -14.46
CA LYS A 116 7.23 1.84 -14.74
C LYS A 116 8.28 1.80 -13.62
N LYS A 117 8.71 2.96 -13.16
CA LYS A 117 9.70 3.11 -12.08
C LYS A 117 9.14 2.60 -10.76
N ALA A 118 7.92 2.98 -10.41
CA ALA A 118 7.24 2.55 -9.19
C ALA A 118 7.05 1.02 -9.14
N VAL A 119 6.55 0.40 -10.20
CA VAL A 119 6.35 -1.06 -10.27
C VAL A 119 7.69 -1.81 -10.14
N ARG A 120 8.73 -1.33 -10.82
CA ARG A 120 10.08 -1.93 -10.73
C ARG A 120 10.68 -1.77 -9.34
N GLN A 121 10.41 -0.66 -8.67
CA GLN A 121 10.82 -0.48 -7.27
C GLN A 121 10.12 -1.50 -6.36
N ARG A 122 8.80 -1.72 -6.49
CA ARG A 122 8.09 -2.76 -5.71
C ARG A 122 8.66 -4.15 -5.95
N TYR A 123 8.97 -4.48 -7.19
CA TYR A 123 9.65 -5.73 -7.51
C TYR A 123 11.03 -5.84 -6.84
N LYS A 124 11.85 -4.79 -6.94
CA LYS A 124 13.17 -4.72 -6.29
C LYS A 124 13.07 -4.86 -4.76
N ASP A 125 12.06 -4.26 -4.15
CA ASP A 125 11.78 -4.35 -2.72
C ASP A 125 11.35 -5.77 -2.29
N GLY A 126 10.96 -6.61 -3.25
CA GLY A 126 10.51 -7.97 -3.01
C GLY A 126 9.02 -8.07 -2.69
N ALA A 127 8.20 -7.11 -3.11
CA ALA A 127 6.75 -7.20 -3.01
C ALA A 127 6.20 -8.39 -3.81
N ASN A 128 5.07 -8.94 -3.38
CA ASN A 128 4.35 -10.00 -4.10
C ASN A 128 3.34 -9.44 -5.11
N GLY A 129 3.04 -8.16 -5.01
CA GLY A 129 2.08 -7.48 -5.88
C GLY A 129 2.12 -5.97 -5.71
N ILE A 130 1.18 -5.32 -6.36
CA ILE A 130 1.02 -3.86 -6.37
C ILE A 130 -0.31 -3.51 -5.70
N LYS A 131 -0.31 -2.48 -4.85
CA LYS A 131 -1.53 -1.80 -4.40
C LYS A 131 -1.61 -0.44 -5.05
N ILE A 132 -2.77 -0.12 -5.61
CA ILE A 132 -3.10 1.21 -6.13
C ILE A 132 -4.30 1.80 -5.41
N THR A 133 -4.40 3.12 -5.43
CA THR A 133 -5.62 3.87 -5.05
C THR A 133 -6.28 4.40 -6.32
N ALA A 134 -7.18 3.60 -6.91
CA ALA A 134 -7.84 3.93 -8.18
C ALA A 134 -8.89 5.05 -8.03
N THR A 135 -9.34 5.33 -6.81
CA THR A 135 -10.26 6.42 -6.47
C THR A 135 -9.81 7.12 -5.20
N GLY A 136 -10.46 8.23 -4.86
CA GLY A 136 -10.46 8.77 -3.52
C GLY A 136 -10.95 7.75 -2.48
N GLY A 137 -10.96 8.12 -1.22
CA GLY A 137 -11.39 7.27 -0.11
C GLY A 137 -12.04 8.11 0.99
N VAL A 138 -12.88 7.47 1.80
CA VAL A 138 -13.64 8.13 2.88
C VAL A 138 -12.71 8.72 3.95
N LEU A 139 -11.53 8.11 4.15
CA LEU A 139 -10.56 8.55 5.15
C LEU A 139 -9.46 9.46 4.56
N SER A 140 -9.53 9.77 3.27
CA SER A 140 -8.58 10.70 2.65
C SER A 140 -9.11 12.12 2.67
N VAL A 141 -8.18 13.04 2.67
CA VAL A 141 -8.46 14.48 2.50
C VAL A 141 -8.78 14.88 1.06
N ALA A 142 -8.82 13.91 0.13
CA ALA A 142 -9.22 14.13 -1.25
C ALA A 142 -10.65 14.69 -1.32
N LYS A 143 -10.88 15.65 -2.20
CA LYS A 143 -12.17 16.35 -2.35
C LYS A 143 -13.36 15.43 -2.67
N SER A 144 -13.12 14.24 -3.21
CA SER A 144 -14.14 13.24 -3.50
C SER A 144 -13.60 11.83 -3.21
N GLY A 145 -14.35 11.05 -2.44
CA GLY A 145 -14.07 9.64 -2.17
C GLY A 145 -14.38 8.72 -3.36
N GLU A 146 -15.09 9.19 -4.38
CA GLU A 146 -15.64 8.36 -5.46
C GLU A 146 -14.98 8.57 -6.82
N ASN A 147 -14.31 9.72 -7.02
CA ASN A 147 -13.75 10.06 -8.32
C ASN A 147 -12.55 9.18 -8.67
N PRO A 148 -12.48 8.68 -9.94
CA PRO A 148 -11.28 8.00 -10.43
C PRO A 148 -10.06 8.92 -10.37
N GLN A 149 -8.93 8.34 -9.97
CA GLN A 149 -7.65 9.04 -9.84
C GLN A 149 -6.60 8.55 -10.85
N PHE A 150 -6.89 7.46 -11.55
CA PHE A 150 -6.12 6.96 -12.67
C PHE A 150 -6.95 7.01 -13.96
N THR A 151 -6.30 7.33 -15.07
CA THR A 151 -6.85 7.13 -16.41
C THR A 151 -6.80 5.66 -16.80
N ASN A 152 -7.58 5.27 -17.84
CA ASN A 152 -7.53 3.90 -18.34
C ASN A 152 -6.12 3.53 -18.84
N SER A 153 -5.47 4.43 -19.57
CA SER A 153 -4.12 4.19 -20.10
C SER A 153 -3.06 3.99 -19.02
N GLU A 154 -3.17 4.70 -17.92
CA GLU A 154 -2.28 4.50 -16.76
C GLU A 154 -2.52 3.15 -16.08
N LEU A 155 -3.77 2.74 -15.91
CA LEU A 155 -4.11 1.43 -15.36
C LEU A 155 -3.64 0.29 -16.26
N GLU A 156 -3.87 0.39 -17.58
CA GLU A 156 -3.40 -0.58 -18.57
C GLU A 156 -1.88 -0.72 -18.54
N ALA A 157 -1.16 0.41 -18.48
CA ALA A 157 0.29 0.43 -18.37
C ALA A 157 0.77 -0.26 -17.09
N LEU A 158 0.19 0.09 -15.94
CA LEU A 158 0.53 -0.47 -14.65
C LEU A 158 0.31 -1.99 -14.62
N ILE A 159 -0.86 -2.45 -15.08
CA ILE A 159 -1.21 -3.87 -15.11
C ILE A 159 -0.29 -4.65 -16.04
N SER A 160 0.00 -4.11 -17.24
CA SER A 160 0.92 -4.73 -18.19
C SER A 160 2.32 -4.92 -17.58
N ILE A 161 2.88 -3.88 -16.98
CA ILE A 161 4.20 -3.93 -16.35
C ILE A 161 4.20 -4.89 -15.16
N ALA A 162 3.18 -4.82 -14.29
CA ALA A 162 3.06 -5.71 -13.14
C ALA A 162 3.02 -7.19 -13.57
N LYS A 163 2.29 -7.50 -14.65
CA LYS A 163 2.19 -8.84 -15.22
C LYS A 163 3.55 -9.36 -15.71
N ASP A 164 4.36 -8.53 -16.36
CA ASP A 164 5.70 -8.91 -16.82
C ASP A 164 6.63 -9.33 -15.66
N TYR A 165 6.39 -8.78 -14.47
CA TYR A 165 7.11 -9.13 -13.24
C TYR A 165 6.42 -10.19 -12.39
N GLY A 166 5.31 -10.77 -12.85
CA GLY A 166 4.54 -11.78 -12.09
C GLY A 166 3.87 -11.22 -10.83
N LEU A 167 3.60 -9.92 -10.77
CA LEU A 167 2.98 -9.25 -9.66
C LEU A 167 1.47 -9.16 -9.85
N TRP A 168 0.70 -9.51 -8.82
CA TRP A 168 -0.74 -9.22 -8.79
C TRP A 168 -0.98 -7.73 -8.52
N VAL A 169 -2.16 -7.22 -8.93
CA VAL A 169 -2.59 -5.84 -8.64
C VAL A 169 -3.86 -5.88 -7.79
N ALA A 170 -3.91 -5.04 -6.76
CA ALA A 170 -5.08 -4.80 -5.94
C ALA A 170 -5.40 -3.31 -5.94
N ALA A 171 -6.67 -2.96 -6.17
CA ALA A 171 -7.14 -1.57 -6.25
C ALA A 171 -8.02 -1.21 -5.05
N HIS A 172 -7.74 -0.06 -4.43
CA HIS A 172 -8.74 0.67 -3.69
C HIS A 172 -9.66 1.35 -4.70
N ALA A 173 -10.94 1.04 -4.66
CA ALA A 173 -11.92 1.59 -5.58
C ALA A 173 -13.28 1.75 -4.88
N HIS A 174 -13.71 2.99 -4.72
CA HIS A 174 -15.05 3.31 -4.25
C HIS A 174 -15.90 3.74 -5.43
N GLY A 175 -16.44 4.60 -5.79
CA GLY A 175 -17.30 5.05 -6.86
C GLY A 175 -17.38 4.13 -8.09
N LYS A 176 -18.55 4.09 -8.70
CA LYS A 176 -18.86 3.20 -9.83
C LYS A 176 -17.82 3.29 -10.97
N GLN A 177 -17.43 4.51 -11.35
CA GLN A 177 -16.50 4.70 -12.46
C GLN A 177 -15.10 4.17 -12.15
N GLY A 178 -14.63 4.36 -10.91
CA GLY A 178 -13.34 3.81 -10.47
C GLY A 178 -13.35 2.29 -10.44
N MET A 179 -14.43 1.68 -9.93
CA MET A 179 -14.59 0.22 -9.93
C MET A 179 -14.65 -0.39 -11.33
N LEU A 180 -15.25 0.32 -12.30
CA LEU A 180 -15.33 -0.16 -13.69
C LEU A 180 -14.01 -0.04 -14.44
N ARG A 181 -13.11 0.86 -14.02
CA ARG A 181 -11.78 1.01 -14.62
C ARG A 181 -10.76 0.04 -14.02
N ALA A 182 -10.89 -0.24 -12.72
CA ALA A 182 -9.99 -1.13 -11.97
C ALA A 182 -10.30 -2.62 -12.22
#